data_7ccec58acd1720c909ea7c2c3ed1b5d2
#
_entry.id   7ccec58acd1720c909ea7c2c3ed1b5d2
#
_cell.length_a   1.000
_cell.length_b   1.000
_cell.length_c   1.000
_cell.angle_alpha   90.00
_cell.angle_beta   90.00
_cell.angle_gamma   90.00
#
_symmetry.space_group_name_H-M   'P 1'
#
loop_
_entity.id
_entity.type
_entity.pdbx_description
1 polymer ?
#
loop_
_entity_poly.entity_id
_entity_poly.type
_entity_poly.pdbx_seq_one_letter_code
_entity_poly.pdbx_strand_id
1 'polypeptide(L)'
;LIGLPVGTTALEAELRAHWRFVQANVLLTSTTPQGLATQAHAQVQELFANAEAGDWQFSLGRKVVGWDVGYGFRPNDVVQQEARRTLLTVTPQGRPLLLAETFGSDTATSIVWVNPQSHHDAPPTTAGDEAALAARWYHRSGARDDHLFARWGRHTRASLGAAVAWVATDELELHASARWSQRHLAWQPLGSAPTENPWRMAVQGPATQWLLGAQWTGASQQGLMVEWWHDGSAMDDRGWDRWRQRNTALQQTAALPGLPDGARSGVAGQLAWQTTPLGGSSLRRNNVFVRASWQHEAWQLAWDTLYMPADHGQIGTVSAQWQADQWRLTLAWRRLGGPQQALTSALPSRHTWLFAAVWAF
;
A
#
# COMPACT_ATOMS: atom_id res chain seq x y z
N LEU A 1 4.52 -8.66 24.00
CA LEU A 1 3.66 -9.06 22.88
C LEU A 1 3.45 -10.56 22.94
N ILE A 2 2.22 -10.95 23.12
CA ILE A 2 1.80 -12.34 23.29
C ILE A 2 1.98 -13.02 21.94
N GLY A 3 2.91 -14.01 21.90
CA GLY A 3 2.91 -15.12 20.95
C GLY A 3 2.66 -14.77 19.48
N LEU A 4 3.36 -13.76 18.94
CA LEU A 4 3.39 -13.65 17.47
C LEU A 4 4.10 -14.88 16.91
N PRO A 5 3.55 -15.51 15.86
CA PRO A 5 4.21 -16.65 15.24
C PRO A 5 5.60 -16.24 14.76
N VAL A 6 6.61 -17.07 15.11
CA VAL A 6 8.01 -16.83 14.72
C VAL A 6 8.19 -17.05 13.22
N GLY A 7 7.37 -17.89 12.62
CA GLY A 7 7.38 -18.18 11.20
C GLY A 7 5.96 -18.33 10.63
N THR A 8 5.83 -18.09 9.35
CA THR A 8 4.60 -18.31 8.60
C THR A 8 4.96 -18.95 7.27
N THR A 9 4.29 -20.04 6.93
CA THR A 9 4.35 -20.66 5.60
C THR A 9 3.12 -20.22 4.82
N ALA A 10 3.31 -19.72 3.61
CA ALA A 10 2.24 -19.36 2.69
C ALA A 10 2.39 -20.16 1.39
N LEU A 11 1.28 -20.69 0.91
CA LEU A 11 1.14 -21.25 -0.43
C LEU A 11 0.14 -20.40 -1.18
N GLU A 12 0.51 -19.96 -2.38
CA GLU A 12 -0.32 -19.14 -3.24
C GLU A 12 -0.43 -19.78 -4.62
N ALA A 13 -1.63 -19.77 -5.20
CA ALA A 13 -1.88 -20.17 -6.57
C ALA A 13 -2.69 -19.07 -7.26
N GLU A 14 -2.16 -18.52 -8.34
CA GLU A 14 -2.81 -17.51 -9.15
C GLU A 14 -3.29 -18.14 -10.47
N LEU A 15 -4.59 -17.99 -10.73
CA LEU A 15 -5.25 -18.50 -11.93
C LEU A 15 -5.71 -17.31 -12.77
N ARG A 16 -5.21 -17.20 -14.00
CA ARG A 16 -5.60 -16.17 -14.95
C ARG A 16 -6.33 -16.80 -16.12
N ALA A 17 -7.48 -16.23 -16.48
CA ALA A 17 -8.27 -16.65 -17.60
C ALA A 17 -8.67 -15.43 -18.46
N HIS A 18 -8.62 -15.61 -19.76
CA HIS A 18 -9.13 -14.67 -20.75
C HIS A 18 -10.05 -15.39 -21.71
N TRP A 19 -11.29 -14.92 -21.83
CA TRP A 19 -12.25 -15.48 -22.77
C TRP A 19 -13.04 -14.35 -23.44
N ARG A 20 -12.78 -14.16 -24.75
CA ARG A 20 -13.36 -13.08 -25.56
C ARG A 20 -13.14 -11.71 -24.90
N PHE A 21 -14.22 -11.11 -24.38
CA PHE A 21 -14.23 -9.80 -23.73
C PHE A 21 -14.13 -9.86 -22.21
N VAL A 22 -14.06 -11.06 -21.61
CA VAL A 22 -14.00 -11.26 -20.15
C VAL A 22 -12.58 -11.63 -19.73
N GLN A 23 -12.09 -10.99 -18.66
CA GLN A 23 -10.83 -11.32 -17.99
C GLN A 23 -11.09 -11.66 -16.53
N ALA A 24 -10.41 -12.69 -16.04
CA ALA A 24 -10.51 -13.14 -14.66
C ALA A 24 -9.11 -13.43 -14.09
N ASN A 25 -8.88 -13.04 -12.85
CA ASN A 25 -7.72 -13.38 -12.05
C ASN A 25 -8.19 -13.77 -10.64
N VAL A 26 -7.86 -14.99 -10.23
CA VAL A 26 -8.23 -15.54 -8.93
C VAL A 26 -6.97 -15.96 -8.19
N LEU A 27 -6.83 -15.51 -6.95
CA LEU A 27 -5.76 -15.88 -6.05
C LEU A 27 -6.31 -16.81 -4.96
N LEU A 28 -5.70 -17.98 -4.85
CA LEU A 28 -5.91 -18.94 -3.76
C LEU A 28 -4.72 -18.84 -2.82
N THR A 29 -4.96 -18.61 -1.54
CA THR A 29 -3.92 -18.53 -0.52
C THR A 29 -4.19 -19.52 0.60
N SER A 30 -3.14 -20.19 1.07
CA SER A 30 -3.15 -21.02 2.25
C SER A 30 -2.01 -20.57 3.16
N THR A 31 -2.32 -20.05 4.33
CA THR A 31 -1.35 -19.47 5.26
C THR A 31 -1.36 -20.25 6.56
N THR A 32 -0.21 -20.74 6.97
CA THR A 32 -0.02 -21.51 8.21
C THR A 32 0.99 -20.78 9.09
N PRO A 33 0.55 -19.94 10.05
CA PRO A 33 1.43 -19.39 11.06
C PRO A 33 1.89 -20.49 12.01
N GLN A 34 3.14 -20.44 12.45
CA GLN A 34 3.71 -21.45 13.37
C GLN A 34 2.91 -21.51 14.67
N GLY A 35 2.43 -22.72 15.02
CA GLY A 35 1.65 -22.96 16.23
C GLY A 35 0.17 -22.54 16.14
N LEU A 36 -0.32 -22.14 14.97
CA LEU A 36 -1.71 -21.77 14.72
C LEU A 36 -2.31 -22.61 13.59
N ALA A 37 -3.64 -22.61 13.51
CA ALA A 37 -4.37 -23.31 12.46
C ALA A 37 -4.13 -22.67 11.08
N THR A 38 -4.10 -23.50 10.04
CA THR A 38 -4.05 -23.07 8.66
C THR A 38 -5.31 -22.31 8.28
N GLN A 39 -5.13 -21.19 7.60
CA GLN A 39 -6.20 -20.38 7.02
C GLN A 39 -6.09 -20.41 5.51
N ALA A 40 -7.17 -20.80 4.83
CA ALA A 40 -7.26 -20.81 3.38
C ALA A 40 -8.30 -19.79 2.91
N HIS A 41 -7.92 -19.01 1.90
CA HIS A 41 -8.78 -17.99 1.29
C HIS A 41 -8.74 -18.10 -0.22
N ALA A 42 -9.89 -17.91 -0.85
CA ALA A 42 -10.02 -17.71 -2.30
C ALA A 42 -10.46 -16.26 -2.55
N GLN A 43 -9.75 -15.56 -3.38
CA GLN A 43 -9.99 -14.14 -3.63
C GLN A 43 -10.01 -13.87 -5.13
N VAL A 44 -11.09 -13.28 -5.61
CA VAL A 44 -11.14 -12.74 -6.97
C VAL A 44 -10.38 -11.42 -6.98
N GLN A 45 -9.21 -11.42 -7.63
CA GLN A 45 -8.39 -10.24 -7.79
C GLN A 45 -8.98 -9.33 -8.87
N GLU A 46 -9.30 -9.90 -10.02
CA GLU A 46 -9.96 -9.21 -11.11
C GLU A 46 -11.02 -10.11 -11.75
N LEU A 47 -12.13 -9.53 -12.12
CA LEU A 47 -13.17 -10.11 -12.96
C LEU A 47 -13.93 -8.98 -13.64
N PHE A 48 -13.61 -8.74 -14.90
CA PHE A 48 -14.24 -7.65 -15.65
C PHE A 48 -14.45 -8.01 -17.11
N ALA A 49 -15.40 -7.30 -17.73
CA ALA A 49 -15.67 -7.37 -19.15
C ALA A 49 -15.31 -6.06 -19.81
N ASN A 50 -14.78 -6.13 -21.04
CA ASN A 50 -14.47 -4.97 -21.89
C ASN A 50 -15.46 -4.87 -23.05
N ALA A 51 -15.77 -3.65 -23.45
CA ALA A 51 -16.56 -3.34 -24.64
C ALA A 51 -15.99 -2.07 -25.31
N GLU A 52 -16.20 -1.94 -26.61
CA GLU A 52 -15.77 -0.76 -27.38
C GLU A 52 -17.00 -0.14 -28.06
N ALA A 53 -17.05 1.20 -28.05
CA ALA A 53 -18.07 1.96 -28.78
C ALA A 53 -17.44 3.26 -29.31
N GLY A 54 -17.25 3.34 -30.64
CA GLY A 54 -16.48 4.41 -31.28
C GLY A 54 -15.04 4.46 -30.72
N ASP A 55 -14.59 5.63 -30.29
CA ASP A 55 -13.25 5.84 -29.74
C ASP A 55 -13.16 5.53 -28.24
N TRP A 56 -14.23 5.03 -27.64
CA TRP A 56 -14.28 4.73 -26.22
C TRP A 56 -14.17 3.23 -25.93
N GLN A 57 -13.34 2.91 -24.95
CA GLN A 57 -13.24 1.58 -24.35
C GLN A 57 -13.89 1.60 -22.97
N PHE A 58 -14.70 0.60 -22.68
CA PHE A 58 -15.43 0.45 -21.43
C PHE A 58 -14.98 -0.81 -20.72
N SER A 59 -14.79 -0.75 -19.39
CA SER A 59 -14.57 -1.91 -18.55
C SER A 59 -15.58 -1.91 -17.42
N LEU A 60 -16.24 -3.03 -17.19
CA LEU A 60 -17.22 -3.22 -16.13
C LEU A 60 -16.86 -4.45 -15.31
N GLY A 61 -16.77 -4.29 -14.00
CA GLY A 61 -16.48 -5.38 -13.08
C GLY A 61 -15.43 -4.99 -12.04
N ARG A 62 -14.69 -5.98 -11.56
CA ARG A 62 -13.61 -5.80 -10.60
C ARG A 62 -12.28 -5.70 -11.36
N LYS A 63 -11.64 -4.54 -11.32
CA LYS A 63 -10.40 -4.27 -12.06
C LYS A 63 -9.41 -3.49 -11.19
N VAL A 64 -8.11 -3.79 -11.35
CA VAL A 64 -7.01 -3.01 -10.76
C VAL A 64 -6.75 -1.79 -11.64
N VAL A 65 -6.72 -0.60 -11.03
CA VAL A 65 -6.44 0.66 -11.71
C VAL A 65 -5.43 1.46 -10.91
N GLY A 66 -4.25 1.67 -11.45
CA GLY A 66 -3.18 2.50 -10.89
C GLY A 66 -2.82 3.61 -11.87
N TRP A 67 -2.82 4.86 -11.41
CA TRP A 67 -2.65 6.02 -12.29
C TRP A 67 -1.43 6.88 -11.97
N ASP A 68 -0.85 6.77 -10.78
CA ASP A 68 0.22 7.65 -10.31
C ASP A 68 1.62 7.17 -10.72
N VAL A 69 2.57 8.08 -10.75
CA VAL A 69 3.94 7.86 -11.24
C VAL A 69 4.91 7.36 -10.16
N GLY A 70 4.61 7.55 -8.86
CA GLY A 70 5.51 7.18 -7.77
C GLY A 70 5.70 5.67 -7.59
N TYR A 71 6.83 5.29 -7.01
CA TYR A 71 7.15 3.90 -6.67
C TYR A 71 6.79 3.56 -5.20
N GLY A 72 7.35 4.25 -4.21
CA GLY A 72 7.13 3.99 -2.79
C GLY A 72 5.84 4.59 -2.24
N PHE A 73 5.39 5.68 -2.83
CA PHE A 73 4.17 6.39 -2.47
C PHE A 73 3.45 6.91 -3.71
N ARG A 74 2.13 6.85 -3.74
CA ARG A 74 1.27 7.23 -4.88
C ARG A 74 0.08 8.05 -4.42
N PRO A 75 0.21 9.37 -4.25
CA PRO A 75 -0.89 10.23 -3.80
C PRO A 75 -2.09 10.20 -4.72
N ASN A 76 -1.89 10.06 -6.03
CA ASN A 76 -2.94 10.08 -7.04
C ASN A 76 -3.45 8.70 -7.48
N ASP A 77 -3.11 7.62 -6.80
CA ASP A 77 -3.81 6.34 -6.96
C ASP A 77 -5.18 6.43 -6.27
N VAL A 78 -6.07 7.21 -6.90
CA VAL A 78 -7.37 7.60 -6.34
C VAL A 78 -8.43 6.51 -6.44
N VAL A 79 -8.20 5.48 -7.24
CA VAL A 79 -9.08 4.31 -7.39
C VAL A 79 -8.66 3.22 -6.43
N GLN A 80 -7.36 2.96 -6.33
CA GLN A 80 -6.81 1.88 -5.55
C GLN A 80 -5.51 2.31 -4.87
N GLN A 81 -5.48 2.20 -3.54
CA GLN A 81 -4.26 2.42 -2.77
C GLN A 81 -3.64 1.09 -2.38
N GLU A 82 -2.38 0.88 -2.74
CA GLU A 82 -1.64 -0.33 -2.42
C GLU A 82 -0.75 -0.12 -1.18
N ALA A 83 -0.64 -1.17 -0.35
CA ALA A 83 0.30 -1.19 0.76
C ALA A 83 1.69 -1.58 0.23
N ARG A 84 2.52 -0.60 -0.13
CA ARG A 84 3.84 -0.83 -0.75
C ARG A 84 4.96 -1.19 0.22
N ARG A 85 4.67 -1.25 1.51
CA ARG A 85 5.66 -1.60 2.56
C ARG A 85 5.75 -3.09 2.85
N THR A 86 5.07 -3.94 2.11
CA THR A 86 5.11 -5.39 2.30
C THR A 86 6.43 -5.97 1.81
N LEU A 87 6.90 -7.03 2.46
CA LEU A 87 8.11 -7.76 2.05
C LEU A 87 7.86 -8.60 0.79
N LEU A 88 6.67 -9.16 0.70
CA LEU A 88 6.14 -9.81 -0.51
C LEU A 88 5.31 -8.82 -1.31
N THR A 89 5.44 -8.84 -2.61
CA THR A 89 4.52 -8.14 -3.51
C THR A 89 3.18 -8.87 -3.44
N VAL A 90 2.21 -8.26 -2.79
CA VAL A 90 0.85 -8.80 -2.77
C VAL A 90 0.19 -8.42 -4.09
N THR A 91 -0.41 -9.40 -4.78
CA THR A 91 -1.23 -9.11 -5.96
C THR A 91 -2.42 -8.24 -5.52
N PRO A 92 -2.58 -7.03 -6.07
CA PRO A 92 -3.61 -6.12 -5.61
C PRO A 92 -5.00 -6.65 -5.97
N GLN A 93 -5.95 -6.50 -5.05
CA GLN A 93 -7.34 -6.79 -5.32
C GLN A 93 -8.01 -5.60 -6.00
N GLY A 94 -8.48 -5.77 -7.23
CA GLY A 94 -9.21 -4.76 -7.98
C GLY A 94 -10.47 -4.28 -7.28
N ARG A 95 -10.98 -3.12 -7.67
CA ARG A 95 -12.22 -2.54 -7.15
C ARG A 95 -13.38 -2.78 -8.12
N PRO A 96 -14.63 -2.99 -7.63
CA PRO A 96 -15.80 -2.93 -8.48
C PRO A 96 -15.90 -1.56 -9.12
N LEU A 97 -15.99 -1.48 -10.45
CA LEU A 97 -15.98 -0.22 -11.17
C LEU A 97 -16.67 -0.30 -12.53
N LEU A 98 -17.05 0.86 -13.02
CA LEU A 98 -17.32 1.14 -14.43
C LEU A 98 -16.28 2.18 -14.88
N LEU A 99 -15.45 1.80 -15.85
CA LEU A 99 -14.38 2.63 -16.41
C LEU A 99 -14.69 2.90 -17.89
N ALA A 100 -14.52 4.15 -18.30
CA ALA A 100 -14.58 4.60 -19.69
C ALA A 100 -13.25 5.31 -20.03
N GLU A 101 -12.61 4.90 -21.12
CA GLU A 101 -11.32 5.44 -21.56
C GLU A 101 -11.34 5.77 -23.04
N THR A 102 -10.68 6.86 -23.42
CA THR A 102 -10.42 7.21 -24.80
C THR A 102 -8.96 7.61 -24.98
N PHE A 103 -8.40 7.28 -26.14
CA PHE A 103 -6.99 7.44 -26.43
C PHE A 103 -6.82 8.23 -27.74
N GLY A 104 -6.04 9.31 -27.68
CA GLY A 104 -5.52 10.00 -28.86
C GLY A 104 -4.08 9.58 -29.13
N SER A 105 -3.39 10.29 -30.04
CA SER A 105 -1.96 10.05 -30.35
C SER A 105 -1.07 10.25 -29.11
N ASP A 106 -1.30 11.33 -28.38
CA ASP A 106 -0.46 11.77 -27.25
C ASP A 106 -1.30 12.06 -26.00
N THR A 107 -2.57 11.69 -25.98
CA THR A 107 -3.50 11.97 -24.90
C THR A 107 -4.30 10.73 -24.54
N ALA A 108 -4.67 10.63 -23.26
CA ALA A 108 -5.67 9.67 -22.82
C ALA A 108 -6.57 10.33 -21.76
N THR A 109 -7.85 10.00 -21.81
CA THR A 109 -8.82 10.42 -20.80
C THR A 109 -9.49 9.19 -20.24
N SER A 110 -9.50 9.09 -18.91
CA SER A 110 -10.16 7.99 -18.19
C SER A 110 -11.18 8.57 -17.22
N ILE A 111 -12.37 8.01 -17.17
CA ILE A 111 -13.42 8.34 -16.20
C ILE A 111 -13.84 7.04 -15.54
N VAL A 112 -13.87 7.00 -14.21
CA VAL A 112 -14.19 5.80 -13.47
C VAL A 112 -15.20 6.08 -12.36
N TRP A 113 -16.21 5.25 -12.27
CA TRP A 113 -17.11 5.15 -11.13
C TRP A 113 -16.74 3.91 -10.32
N VAL A 114 -16.15 4.10 -9.15
CA VAL A 114 -15.62 3.03 -8.29
C VAL A 114 -16.54 2.77 -7.11
N ASN A 115 -16.64 1.51 -6.69
CA ASN A 115 -17.48 1.01 -5.59
C ASN A 115 -18.96 1.49 -5.69
N PRO A 116 -19.64 1.34 -6.82
CA PRO A 116 -20.98 1.90 -7.04
C PRO A 116 -22.02 1.38 -6.04
N GLN A 117 -21.78 0.23 -5.43
CA GLN A 117 -22.69 -0.41 -4.46
C GLN A 117 -22.44 0.03 -3.00
N SER A 118 -21.41 0.84 -2.74
CA SER A 118 -21.11 1.31 -1.38
C SER A 118 -22.02 2.49 -1.00
N HIS A 119 -23.20 2.17 -0.48
CA HIS A 119 -24.24 3.14 -0.10
C HIS A 119 -24.33 3.40 1.41
N HIS A 120 -23.36 2.94 2.20
CA HIS A 120 -23.37 3.10 3.65
C HIS A 120 -23.21 4.57 4.06
N ASP A 121 -24.01 5.04 5.00
CA ASP A 121 -23.92 6.37 5.57
C ASP A 121 -22.71 6.51 6.51
N ALA A 122 -22.29 5.40 7.14
CA ALA A 122 -21.07 5.35 7.93
C ALA A 122 -19.82 5.37 7.05
N PRO A 123 -18.72 5.99 7.50
CA PRO A 123 -17.44 5.91 6.81
C PRO A 123 -17.04 4.44 6.60
N PRO A 124 -16.41 4.10 5.46
CA PRO A 124 -15.97 2.74 5.20
C PRO A 124 -14.89 2.31 6.19
N THR A 125 -14.75 1.01 6.38
CA THR A 125 -13.72 0.43 7.26
C THR A 125 -12.31 0.56 6.69
N THR A 126 -12.19 0.74 5.38
CA THR A 126 -10.94 1.02 4.68
C THR A 126 -11.08 2.24 3.77
N ALA A 127 -10.00 2.99 3.60
CA ALA A 127 -10.00 4.26 2.86
C ALA A 127 -10.40 4.12 1.37
N GLY A 128 -10.24 2.93 0.79
CA GLY A 128 -10.56 2.68 -0.62
C GLY A 128 -11.97 2.19 -0.91
N ASP A 129 -12.84 1.98 0.09
CA ASP A 129 -14.12 1.29 -0.08
C ASP A 129 -15.32 2.22 -0.30
N GLU A 130 -15.14 3.54 -0.26
CA GLU A 130 -16.24 4.46 -0.55
C GLU A 130 -16.61 4.52 -2.03
N ALA A 131 -17.87 4.79 -2.33
CA ALA A 131 -18.30 5.12 -3.68
C ALA A 131 -17.71 6.46 -4.12
N ALA A 132 -17.10 6.50 -5.31
CA ALA A 132 -16.48 7.69 -5.84
C ALA A 132 -16.51 7.73 -7.37
N LEU A 133 -16.55 8.94 -7.92
CA LEU A 133 -16.29 9.24 -9.32
C LEU A 133 -14.89 9.83 -9.42
N ALA A 134 -14.07 9.35 -10.35
CA ALA A 134 -12.75 9.91 -10.59
C ALA A 134 -12.49 10.06 -12.09
N ALA A 135 -11.62 11.01 -12.44
CA ALA A 135 -11.17 11.24 -13.78
C ALA A 135 -9.65 11.46 -13.81
N ARG A 136 -9.04 11.02 -14.90
CA ARG A 136 -7.63 11.27 -15.24
C ARG A 136 -7.56 11.82 -16.64
N TRP A 137 -6.73 12.83 -16.82
CA TRP A 137 -6.26 13.29 -18.12
C TRP A 137 -4.75 13.07 -18.20
N TYR A 138 -4.29 12.50 -19.28
CA TYR A 138 -2.89 12.20 -19.57
C TYR A 138 -2.50 12.88 -20.87
N HIS A 139 -1.30 13.46 -20.90
CA HIS A 139 -0.72 14.04 -22.09
C HIS A 139 0.79 13.75 -22.12
N ARG A 140 1.26 13.26 -23.26
CA ARG A 140 2.68 13.04 -23.54
C ARG A 140 3.21 14.16 -24.43
N SER A 141 4.35 14.74 -24.03
CA SER A 141 5.05 15.77 -24.80
C SER A 141 6.54 15.42 -24.88
N GLY A 142 6.93 14.74 -25.96
CA GLY A 142 8.30 14.24 -26.14
C GLY A 142 8.69 13.22 -25.03
N ALA A 143 9.66 13.59 -24.21
CA ALA A 143 10.16 12.78 -23.09
C ALA A 143 9.44 13.01 -21.76
N ARG A 144 8.30 13.74 -21.79
CA ARG A 144 7.56 14.12 -20.59
C ARG A 144 6.12 13.64 -20.65
N ASP A 145 5.66 13.04 -19.57
CA ASP A 145 4.30 12.60 -19.32
C ASP A 145 3.66 13.46 -18.24
N ASP A 146 2.54 14.12 -18.57
CA ASP A 146 1.77 14.97 -17.68
C ASP A 146 0.45 14.31 -17.33
N HIS A 147 0.04 14.37 -16.06
CA HIS A 147 -1.21 13.80 -15.56
C HIS A 147 -1.97 14.83 -14.74
N LEU A 148 -3.29 14.90 -14.93
CA LEU A 148 -4.21 15.62 -14.07
C LEU A 148 -5.25 14.64 -13.53
N PHE A 149 -5.62 14.80 -12.26
CA PHE A 149 -6.56 13.93 -11.58
C PHE A 149 -7.64 14.74 -10.87
N ALA A 150 -8.86 14.24 -10.92
CA ALA A 150 -9.97 14.75 -10.14
C ALA A 150 -10.73 13.57 -9.54
N ARG A 151 -11.22 13.71 -8.29
CA ARG A 151 -12.05 12.70 -7.65
C ARG A 151 -13.10 13.35 -6.76
N TRP A 152 -14.27 12.75 -6.73
CA TRP A 152 -15.34 13.08 -5.80
C TRP A 152 -15.81 11.81 -5.09
N GLY A 153 -15.51 11.72 -3.80
CA GLY A 153 -15.95 10.61 -2.94
C GLY A 153 -17.16 10.98 -2.09
N ARG A 154 -17.95 9.98 -1.73
CA ARG A 154 -19.15 10.19 -0.89
C ARG A 154 -18.80 10.85 0.44
N HIS A 155 -17.75 10.38 1.11
CA HIS A 155 -17.29 10.87 2.42
C HIS A 155 -16.14 11.87 2.30
N THR A 156 -15.19 11.59 1.42
CA THR A 156 -13.96 12.40 1.28
C THR A 156 -14.15 13.65 0.44
N ARG A 157 -15.27 13.76 -0.30
CA ARG A 157 -15.60 14.91 -1.17
C ARG A 157 -14.56 15.11 -2.28
N ALA A 158 -14.27 16.38 -2.61
CA ALA A 158 -13.37 16.71 -3.70
C ALA A 158 -11.90 16.40 -3.38
N SER A 159 -11.19 15.92 -4.38
CA SER A 159 -9.74 15.97 -4.43
C SER A 159 -9.24 16.25 -5.84
N LEU A 160 -8.15 16.98 -5.94
CA LEU A 160 -7.48 17.34 -7.19
C LEU A 160 -6.00 16.98 -7.07
N GLY A 161 -5.41 16.54 -8.17
CA GLY A 161 -4.01 16.18 -8.20
C GLY A 161 -3.38 16.36 -9.57
N ALA A 162 -2.07 16.35 -9.59
CA ALA A 162 -1.25 16.36 -10.78
C ALA A 162 -0.01 15.50 -10.58
N ALA A 163 0.50 14.92 -11.67
CA ALA A 163 1.78 14.24 -11.66
C ALA A 163 2.51 14.49 -12.98
N VAL A 164 3.84 14.38 -12.92
CA VAL A 164 4.73 14.46 -14.07
C VAL A 164 5.80 13.39 -13.95
N ALA A 165 6.12 12.74 -15.06
CA ALA A 165 7.33 11.95 -15.23
C ALA A 165 8.11 12.51 -16.42
N TRP A 166 9.41 12.70 -16.27
CA TRP A 166 10.27 13.30 -17.28
C TRP A 166 11.59 12.53 -17.40
N VAL A 167 11.83 11.96 -18.57
CA VAL A 167 13.12 11.37 -18.94
C VAL A 167 14.06 12.52 -19.31
N ALA A 168 14.85 12.97 -18.32
CA ALA A 168 15.76 14.12 -18.46
C ALA A 168 17.00 13.77 -19.29
N THR A 169 17.51 12.54 -19.18
CA THR A 169 18.56 11.96 -20.02
C THR A 169 18.24 10.48 -20.24
N ASP A 170 18.99 9.79 -21.10
CA ASP A 170 18.83 8.34 -21.33
C ASP A 170 18.97 7.49 -20.06
N GLU A 171 19.60 8.04 -19.00
CA GLU A 171 19.90 7.36 -17.75
C GLU A 171 19.08 7.91 -16.57
N LEU A 172 18.47 9.10 -16.67
CA LEU A 172 17.84 9.80 -15.55
C LEU A 172 16.39 10.14 -15.85
N GLU A 173 15.49 9.62 -15.05
CA GLU A 173 14.09 10.02 -14.95
C GLU A 173 13.86 10.82 -13.67
N LEU A 174 13.09 11.90 -13.78
CA LEU A 174 12.56 12.69 -12.67
C LEU A 174 11.06 12.56 -12.63
N HIS A 175 10.49 12.40 -11.45
CA HIS A 175 9.03 12.34 -11.30
C HIS A 175 8.55 13.12 -10.08
N ALA A 176 7.35 13.65 -10.19
CA ALA A 176 6.69 14.35 -9.10
C ALA A 176 5.19 14.08 -9.14
N SER A 177 4.58 14.06 -7.98
CA SER A 177 3.14 13.87 -7.83
C SER A 177 2.64 14.69 -6.66
N ALA A 178 1.47 15.33 -6.79
CA ALA A 178 0.85 16.10 -5.72
C ALA A 178 -0.67 15.94 -5.75
N ARG A 179 -1.29 15.93 -4.57
CA ARG A 179 -2.73 15.85 -4.37
C ARG A 179 -3.17 16.72 -3.22
N TRP A 180 -4.25 17.44 -3.41
CA TRP A 180 -5.04 18.05 -2.36
C TRP A 180 -6.38 17.33 -2.23
N SER A 181 -6.81 17.09 -0.98
CA SER A 181 -8.10 16.48 -0.66
C SER A 181 -8.86 17.36 0.31
N GLN A 182 -10.13 17.63 0.04
CA GLN A 182 -11.01 18.41 0.92
C GLN A 182 -11.23 17.71 2.26
N ARG A 183 -11.31 16.37 2.22
CA ARG A 183 -11.41 15.50 3.38
C ARG A 183 -10.66 14.21 3.11
N HIS A 184 -10.21 13.55 4.18
CA HIS A 184 -9.57 12.25 4.09
C HIS A 184 -10.06 11.31 5.19
N LEU A 185 -9.83 10.02 5.02
CA LEU A 185 -10.11 8.99 6.01
C LEU A 185 -8.81 8.65 6.75
N ALA A 186 -8.86 8.67 8.09
CA ALA A 186 -7.73 8.29 8.93
C ALA A 186 -8.19 7.53 10.17
N TRP A 187 -7.29 6.70 10.72
CA TRP A 187 -7.52 6.01 11.98
C TRP A 187 -7.58 6.99 13.15
N GLN A 188 -8.65 6.88 13.93
CA GLN A 188 -8.84 7.68 15.15
C GLN A 188 -9.12 6.77 16.33
N PRO A 189 -8.52 7.05 17.50
CA PRO A 189 -8.90 6.37 18.73
C PRO A 189 -10.23 6.96 19.22
N LEU A 190 -11.31 6.24 19.02
CA LEU A 190 -12.62 6.56 19.61
C LEU A 190 -12.70 5.82 20.93
N GLY A 191 -12.88 6.57 22.05
CA GLY A 191 -13.02 5.97 23.37
C GLY A 191 -14.11 4.92 23.38
N SER A 192 -13.71 3.66 23.40
CA SER A 192 -14.60 2.50 23.41
C SER A 192 -14.41 1.71 24.68
N ALA A 193 -15.37 0.84 25.00
CA ALA A 193 -15.25 -0.09 26.11
C ALA A 193 -13.95 -0.90 26.00
N PRO A 194 -13.38 -1.35 27.14
CA PRO A 194 -12.15 -2.16 27.15
C PRO A 194 -12.21 -3.42 26.29
N THR A 195 -13.41 -3.89 25.94
CA THR A 195 -13.66 -5.10 25.17
C THR A 195 -13.79 -4.84 23.66
N GLU A 196 -13.70 -3.57 23.20
CA GLU A 196 -13.85 -3.21 21.80
C GLU A 196 -12.57 -2.64 21.20
N ASN A 197 -12.41 -2.81 19.88
CA ASN A 197 -11.32 -2.14 19.15
C ASN A 197 -11.50 -0.62 19.24
N PRO A 198 -10.55 0.12 19.85
CA PRO A 198 -10.67 1.56 19.99
C PRO A 198 -10.45 2.32 18.67
N TRP A 199 -9.89 1.68 17.66
CA TRP A 199 -9.55 2.32 16.41
C TRP A 199 -10.69 2.25 15.40
N ARG A 200 -11.08 3.39 14.87
CA ARG A 200 -12.07 3.50 13.81
C ARG A 200 -11.56 4.41 12.69
N MET A 201 -11.95 4.09 11.47
CA MET A 201 -11.74 4.98 10.34
C MET A 201 -12.74 6.14 10.44
N ALA A 202 -12.23 7.36 10.44
CA ALA A 202 -13.06 8.57 10.56
C ALA A 202 -12.69 9.61 9.50
N VAL A 203 -13.69 10.38 9.08
CA VAL A 203 -13.49 11.49 8.14
C VAL A 203 -12.78 12.63 8.86
N GLN A 204 -11.68 13.09 8.29
CA GLN A 204 -10.87 14.22 8.77
C GLN A 204 -10.96 15.40 7.79
N GLY A 205 -10.43 16.56 8.20
CA GLY A 205 -10.35 17.78 7.40
C GLY A 205 -9.46 17.66 6.15
N PRO A 206 -9.02 18.80 5.61
CA PRO A 206 -8.18 18.81 4.41
C PRO A 206 -6.83 18.13 4.62
N ALA A 207 -6.29 17.55 3.56
CA ALA A 207 -4.94 17.00 3.53
C ALA A 207 -4.27 17.31 2.20
N THR A 208 -2.95 17.52 2.25
CA THR A 208 -2.08 17.57 1.08
C THR A 208 -1.11 16.40 1.11
N GLN A 209 -0.87 15.83 -0.04
CA GLN A 209 0.08 14.74 -0.26
C GLN A 209 0.96 15.12 -1.43
N TRP A 210 2.25 14.82 -1.36
CA TRP A 210 3.15 15.04 -2.50
C TRP A 210 4.33 14.07 -2.44
N LEU A 211 4.92 13.84 -3.61
CA LEU A 211 6.10 13.02 -3.84
C LEU A 211 7.01 13.72 -4.84
N LEU A 212 8.31 13.68 -4.59
CA LEU A 212 9.39 14.03 -5.51
C LEU A 212 10.33 12.84 -5.61
N GLY A 213 10.67 12.45 -6.83
CA GLY A 213 11.52 11.30 -7.05
C GLY A 213 12.48 11.47 -8.24
N ALA A 214 13.55 10.69 -8.18
CA ALA A 214 14.51 10.53 -9.26
C ALA A 214 14.91 9.06 -9.37
N GLN A 215 15.04 8.58 -10.58
CA GLN A 215 15.54 7.24 -10.90
C GLN A 215 16.68 7.35 -11.90
N TRP A 216 17.83 6.80 -11.54
CA TRP A 216 18.98 6.67 -12.41
C TRP A 216 19.20 5.21 -12.77
N THR A 217 19.53 4.93 -14.04
CA THR A 217 19.83 3.60 -14.55
C THR A 217 21.16 3.63 -15.29
N GLY A 218 22.16 2.92 -14.79
CA GLY A 218 23.48 2.83 -15.40
C GLY A 218 23.55 1.81 -16.55
N ALA A 219 24.58 1.94 -17.40
CA ALA A 219 24.77 1.11 -18.58
C ALA A 219 24.90 -0.41 -18.28
N SER A 220 25.34 -0.80 -17.09
CA SER A 220 25.42 -2.19 -16.64
C SER A 220 24.23 -2.62 -15.78
N GLN A 221 23.06 -2.01 -15.99
CA GLN A 221 21.80 -2.31 -15.31
C GLN A 221 21.83 -2.06 -13.80
N GLN A 222 22.68 -1.14 -13.32
CA GLN A 222 22.56 -0.59 -11.98
C GLN A 222 21.41 0.41 -11.94
N GLY A 223 20.62 0.36 -10.90
CA GLY A 223 19.56 1.31 -10.66
C GLY A 223 19.73 2.00 -9.30
N LEU A 224 19.52 3.30 -9.26
CA LEU A 224 19.39 4.07 -8.02
C LEU A 224 18.12 4.89 -8.10
N MET A 225 17.23 4.72 -7.13
CA MET A 225 15.99 5.48 -6.97
C MET A 225 16.00 6.17 -5.63
N VAL A 226 15.59 7.44 -5.62
CA VAL A 226 15.38 8.22 -4.40
C VAL A 226 14.02 8.88 -4.51
N GLU A 227 13.19 8.70 -3.51
CA GLU A 227 11.89 9.38 -3.38
C GLU A 227 11.77 10.04 -2.01
N TRP A 228 11.23 11.23 -2.00
CA TRP A 228 10.85 11.96 -0.80
C TRP A 228 9.38 12.34 -0.91
N TRP A 229 8.60 12.00 0.14
CA TRP A 229 7.18 12.34 0.14
C TRP A 229 6.67 12.83 1.48
N HIS A 230 5.58 13.56 1.38
CA HIS A 230 4.74 13.99 2.48
C HIS A 230 3.34 13.38 2.33
N ASP A 231 2.87 12.68 3.35
CA ASP A 231 1.51 12.16 3.44
C ASP A 231 0.75 12.88 4.56
N GLY A 232 0.03 13.96 4.20
CA GLY A 232 -0.78 14.73 5.15
C GLY A 232 -1.99 13.97 5.69
N SER A 233 -2.37 12.81 5.09
CA SER A 233 -3.44 11.95 5.58
C SER A 233 -2.97 10.95 6.65
N ALA A 234 -1.65 10.74 6.78
CA ALA A 234 -1.09 9.88 7.81
C ALA A 234 -1.29 10.48 9.20
N MET A 235 -1.33 9.61 10.22
CA MET A 235 -1.46 10.01 11.62
C MET A 235 -0.37 11.01 11.99
N ASP A 236 -0.76 12.08 12.69
CA ASP A 236 0.16 13.12 13.16
C ASP A 236 0.98 12.66 14.38
N ASP A 237 1.96 13.46 14.79
CA ASP A 237 2.83 13.15 15.92
C ASP A 237 2.04 13.03 17.22
N ARG A 238 1.01 13.86 17.44
CA ARG A 238 0.14 13.78 18.62
C ARG A 238 -0.65 12.48 18.66
N GLY A 239 -1.09 11.97 17.50
CA GLY A 239 -1.77 10.69 17.38
C GLY A 239 -0.83 9.54 17.76
N TRP A 240 0.41 9.57 17.28
CA TRP A 240 1.42 8.58 17.61
C TRP A 240 1.89 8.66 19.06
N ASP A 241 1.92 9.84 19.68
CA ASP A 241 2.22 10.00 21.11
C ASP A 241 1.13 9.36 21.98
N ARG A 242 -0.14 9.59 21.66
CA ARG A 242 -1.26 8.94 22.35
C ARG A 242 -1.22 7.42 22.16
N TRP A 243 -0.89 6.94 20.97
CA TRP A 243 -0.72 5.53 20.69
C TRP A 243 0.38 4.92 21.57
N ARG A 244 1.56 5.57 21.65
CA ARG A 244 2.69 5.13 22.50
C ARG A 244 2.31 5.09 23.98
N GLN A 245 1.70 6.15 24.49
CA GLN A 245 1.26 6.23 25.89
C GLN A 245 0.31 5.07 26.22
N ARG A 246 -0.69 4.82 25.39
CA ARG A 246 -1.63 3.71 25.56
C ARG A 246 -0.92 2.37 25.48
N ASN A 247 -0.05 2.17 24.51
CA ASN A 247 0.71 0.92 24.34
C ASN A 247 1.57 0.62 25.57
N THR A 248 2.26 1.63 26.11
CA THR A 248 3.07 1.51 27.33
C THR A 248 2.19 1.16 28.56
N ALA A 249 1.06 1.85 28.73
CA ALA A 249 0.15 1.55 29.82
C ALA A 249 -0.41 0.12 29.77
N LEU A 250 -0.79 -0.36 28.58
CA LEU A 250 -1.24 -1.74 28.38
C LEU A 250 -0.13 -2.76 28.67
N GLN A 251 1.11 -2.49 28.26
CA GLN A 251 2.25 -3.37 28.56
C GLN A 251 2.55 -3.43 30.06
N GLN A 252 2.50 -2.29 30.75
CA GLN A 252 2.65 -2.21 32.21
C GLN A 252 1.55 -3.01 32.92
N THR A 253 0.29 -2.86 32.47
CA THR A 253 -0.82 -3.66 33.01
C THR A 253 -0.63 -5.15 32.78
N ALA A 254 -0.19 -5.56 31.57
CA ALA A 254 0.08 -6.96 31.26
C ALA A 254 1.19 -7.58 32.12
N ALA A 255 2.12 -6.75 32.61
CA ALA A 255 3.26 -7.17 33.45
C ALA A 255 2.90 -7.25 34.97
N LEU A 256 1.70 -6.86 35.39
CA LEU A 256 1.31 -6.91 36.80
C LEU A 256 1.30 -8.36 37.31
N PRO A 257 1.95 -8.64 38.45
CA PRO A 257 1.87 -9.95 39.09
C PRO A 257 0.43 -10.24 39.53
N GLY A 258 -0.01 -11.50 39.35
CA GLY A 258 -1.33 -11.93 39.83
C GLY A 258 -2.52 -11.41 39.02
N LEU A 259 -2.31 -10.88 37.84
CA LEU A 259 -3.42 -10.46 36.97
C LEU A 259 -4.30 -11.69 36.62
N PRO A 260 -5.64 -11.63 36.87
CA PRO A 260 -6.55 -12.73 36.55
C PRO A 260 -6.53 -13.03 35.02
N ASP A 261 -6.74 -14.30 34.66
CA ASP A 261 -6.64 -14.74 33.24
C ASP A 261 -7.59 -13.99 32.30
N GLY A 262 -8.81 -13.70 32.76
CA GLY A 262 -9.76 -12.90 31.96
C GLY A 262 -9.27 -11.47 31.71
N ALA A 263 -8.68 -10.82 32.71
CA ALA A 263 -8.09 -9.49 32.55
C ALA A 263 -6.82 -9.54 31.65
N ARG A 264 -6.00 -10.56 31.80
CA ARG A 264 -4.83 -10.81 30.97
C ARG A 264 -5.22 -10.98 29.49
N SER A 265 -6.24 -11.79 29.22
CA SER A 265 -6.79 -11.98 27.86
C SER A 265 -7.36 -10.67 27.29
N GLY A 266 -8.06 -9.87 28.11
CA GLY A 266 -8.56 -8.56 27.71
C GLY A 266 -7.44 -7.59 27.33
N VAL A 267 -6.38 -7.48 28.15
CA VAL A 267 -5.20 -6.66 27.85
C VAL A 267 -4.48 -7.14 26.58
N ALA A 268 -4.39 -8.45 26.38
CA ALA A 268 -3.82 -9.04 25.17
C ALA A 268 -4.60 -8.62 23.91
N GLY A 269 -5.93 -8.68 23.96
CA GLY A 269 -6.79 -8.20 22.87
C GLY A 269 -6.59 -6.72 22.58
N GLN A 270 -6.52 -5.88 23.63
CA GLN A 270 -6.24 -4.46 23.49
C GLN A 270 -4.87 -4.20 22.84
N LEU A 271 -3.83 -4.93 23.21
CA LEU A 271 -2.50 -4.83 22.58
C LEU A 271 -2.52 -5.28 21.12
N ALA A 272 -3.29 -6.31 20.77
CA ALA A 272 -3.46 -6.74 19.39
C ALA A 272 -4.10 -5.63 18.53
N TRP A 273 -5.11 -4.93 19.03
CA TRP A 273 -5.73 -3.80 18.32
C TRP A 273 -4.81 -2.59 18.15
N GLN A 274 -3.72 -2.46 18.93
CA GLN A 274 -2.73 -1.41 18.70
C GLN A 274 -1.99 -1.57 17.36
N THR A 275 -2.09 -2.70 16.69
CA THR A 275 -1.54 -2.88 15.34
C THR A 275 -2.40 -2.24 14.24
N THR A 276 -3.68 -1.95 14.49
CA THR A 276 -4.62 -1.42 13.50
C THR A 276 -4.11 -0.17 12.77
N PRO A 277 -3.63 0.91 13.43
CA PRO A 277 -3.17 2.10 12.72
C PRO A 277 -1.85 1.90 11.95
N LEU A 278 -1.14 0.78 12.20
CA LEU A 278 0.09 0.45 11.48
C LEU A 278 -0.19 0.00 10.03
N GLY A 279 -1.44 -0.32 9.69
CA GLY A 279 -1.87 -0.67 8.33
C GLY A 279 -2.02 0.51 7.36
N GLY A 280 -1.77 1.76 7.78
CA GLY A 280 -1.83 2.94 6.90
C GLY A 280 -0.76 2.92 5.79
N SER A 281 -0.98 3.69 4.72
CA SER A 281 -0.04 3.81 3.59
C SER A 281 1.32 4.35 4.03
N SER A 282 1.34 5.32 4.92
CA SER A 282 2.54 5.88 5.55
C SER A 282 2.45 5.81 7.07
N LEU A 283 3.54 5.38 7.73
CA LEU A 283 3.63 5.39 9.20
C LEU A 283 3.86 6.79 9.73
N ARG A 284 4.60 7.61 9.00
CA ARG A 284 4.89 9.01 9.32
C ARG A 284 4.52 9.89 8.14
N ARG A 285 4.28 11.18 8.38
CA ARG A 285 3.93 12.11 7.31
C ARG A 285 5.07 12.34 6.33
N ASN A 286 6.30 12.47 6.83
CA ASN A 286 7.49 12.67 5.98
C ASN A 286 8.31 11.40 5.92
N ASN A 287 8.72 11.02 4.71
CA ASN A 287 9.44 9.79 4.44
C ASN A 287 10.46 10.01 3.31
N VAL A 288 11.60 9.37 3.42
CA VAL A 288 12.62 9.28 2.37
C VAL A 288 12.83 7.81 2.04
N PHE A 289 12.71 7.46 0.78
CA PHE A 289 12.95 6.11 0.29
C PHE A 289 14.15 6.12 -0.65
N VAL A 290 15.02 5.16 -0.46
CA VAL A 290 16.17 4.92 -1.34
C VAL A 290 16.16 3.46 -1.73
N ARG A 291 16.31 3.18 -3.02
CA ARG A 291 16.51 1.85 -3.57
C ARG A 291 17.74 1.84 -4.45
N ALA A 292 18.68 0.94 -4.16
CA ALA A 292 19.75 0.56 -5.06
C ALA A 292 19.49 -0.84 -5.58
N SER A 293 19.68 -1.07 -6.86
CA SER A 293 19.49 -2.37 -7.48
C SER A 293 20.55 -2.63 -8.55
N TRP A 294 20.81 -3.90 -8.80
CA TRP A 294 21.67 -4.35 -9.89
C TRP A 294 21.11 -5.64 -10.46
N GLN A 295 20.95 -5.65 -11.79
CA GLN A 295 20.54 -6.82 -12.52
C GLN A 295 21.70 -7.32 -13.36
N HIS A 296 22.02 -8.61 -13.24
CA HIS A 296 23.05 -9.26 -14.02
C HIS A 296 22.56 -10.66 -14.39
N GLU A 297 22.37 -10.88 -15.69
CA GLU A 297 21.81 -12.13 -16.25
C GLU A 297 20.50 -12.50 -15.51
N ALA A 298 20.47 -13.69 -14.90
CA ALA A 298 19.32 -14.20 -14.15
C ALA A 298 19.18 -13.63 -12.73
N TRP A 299 20.14 -12.82 -12.25
CA TRP A 299 20.15 -12.32 -10.88
C TRP A 299 19.74 -10.86 -10.78
N GLN A 300 18.93 -10.55 -9.78
CA GLN A 300 18.65 -9.20 -9.36
C GLN A 300 18.94 -9.06 -7.87
N LEU A 301 19.84 -8.14 -7.53
CA LEU A 301 20.12 -7.73 -6.16
C LEU A 301 19.48 -6.38 -5.90
N ALA A 302 18.91 -6.18 -4.72
CA ALA A 302 18.36 -4.90 -4.33
C ALA A 302 18.56 -4.63 -2.84
N TRP A 303 18.74 -3.34 -2.53
CA TRP A 303 18.72 -2.77 -1.19
C TRP A 303 17.75 -1.62 -1.15
N ASP A 304 16.78 -1.69 -0.24
CA ASP A 304 15.76 -0.67 -0.03
C ASP A 304 15.87 -0.11 1.39
N THR A 305 15.73 1.19 1.54
CA THR A 305 15.62 1.83 2.85
C THR A 305 14.53 2.88 2.82
N LEU A 306 13.57 2.75 3.73
CA LEU A 306 12.61 3.77 4.08
C LEU A 306 13.04 4.42 5.38
N TYR A 307 13.32 5.72 5.35
CA TYR A 307 13.69 6.54 6.50
C TYR A 307 12.59 7.53 6.84
N MET A 308 12.27 7.64 8.12
CA MET A 308 11.22 8.52 8.66
C MET A 308 11.88 9.62 9.52
N PRO A 309 12.04 10.85 8.99
CA PRO A 309 12.78 11.92 9.69
C PRO A 309 12.21 12.31 11.06
N ALA A 310 10.89 12.17 11.25
CA ALA A 310 10.20 12.64 12.47
C ALA A 310 10.64 11.90 13.75
N ASP A 311 11.05 10.63 13.64
CA ASP A 311 11.51 9.82 14.79
C ASP A 311 12.76 9.00 14.48
N HIS A 312 13.40 9.26 13.33
CA HIS A 312 14.58 8.53 12.83
C HIS A 312 14.35 7.01 12.70
N GLY A 313 13.07 6.59 12.54
CA GLY A 313 12.72 5.22 12.26
C GLY A 313 13.18 4.78 10.87
N GLN A 314 13.57 3.52 10.74
CA GLN A 314 14.10 2.96 9.49
C GLN A 314 13.51 1.58 9.20
N ILE A 315 13.24 1.31 7.93
CA ILE A 315 12.90 -0.02 7.41
C ILE A 315 13.88 -0.31 6.28
N GLY A 316 14.86 -1.17 6.53
CA GLY A 316 15.82 -1.60 5.53
C GLY A 316 15.51 -3.01 5.03
N THR A 317 15.65 -3.27 3.73
CA THR A 317 15.47 -4.59 3.12
C THR A 317 16.61 -4.84 2.15
N VAL A 318 17.23 -6.02 2.23
CA VAL A 318 18.16 -6.54 1.23
C VAL A 318 17.50 -7.74 0.59
N SER A 319 17.55 -7.84 -0.72
CA SER A 319 16.97 -8.97 -1.45
C SER A 319 17.86 -9.44 -2.60
N ALA A 320 17.81 -10.74 -2.85
CA ALA A 320 18.38 -11.38 -4.01
C ALA A 320 17.27 -12.20 -4.70
N GLN A 321 17.12 -12.00 -5.98
CA GLN A 321 16.18 -12.75 -6.82
C GLN A 321 16.93 -13.42 -7.95
N TRP A 322 16.62 -14.69 -8.18
CA TRP A 322 17.07 -15.44 -9.33
C TRP A 322 15.88 -15.84 -10.19
N GLN A 323 15.97 -15.64 -11.49
CA GLN A 323 14.89 -15.93 -12.42
C GLN A 323 15.40 -16.77 -13.60
N ALA A 324 14.73 -17.90 -13.84
CA ALA A 324 14.82 -18.72 -15.04
C ALA A 324 13.48 -18.68 -15.79
N ASP A 325 13.36 -19.49 -16.85
CA ASP A 325 12.17 -19.49 -17.73
C ASP A 325 10.85 -19.68 -16.97
N GLN A 326 10.82 -20.64 -16.06
CA GLN A 326 9.62 -20.99 -15.29
C GLN A 326 9.74 -20.73 -13.79
N TRP A 327 10.94 -20.43 -13.28
CA TRP A 327 11.19 -20.30 -11.85
C TRP A 327 11.67 -18.91 -11.48
N ARG A 328 11.13 -18.41 -10.39
CA ARG A 328 11.65 -17.23 -9.71
C ARG A 328 11.84 -17.54 -8.22
N LEU A 329 13.09 -17.47 -7.76
CA LEU A 329 13.46 -17.64 -6.36
C LEU A 329 13.81 -16.29 -5.77
N THR A 330 13.30 -15.99 -4.59
CA THR A 330 13.56 -14.73 -3.89
C THR A 330 13.98 -15.02 -2.46
N LEU A 331 15.09 -14.44 -2.04
CA LEU A 331 15.53 -14.37 -0.65
C LEU A 331 15.55 -12.89 -0.25
N ALA A 332 14.94 -12.56 0.87
CA ALA A 332 14.99 -11.20 1.40
C ALA A 332 15.16 -11.18 2.92
N TRP A 333 15.88 -10.19 3.39
CA TRP A 333 16.04 -9.87 4.80
C TRP A 333 15.63 -8.44 5.07
N ARG A 334 14.73 -8.25 6.01
CA ARG A 334 14.24 -6.94 6.43
C ARG A 334 14.62 -6.69 7.88
N ARG A 335 15.08 -5.46 8.14
CA ARG A 335 15.36 -4.95 9.47
C ARG A 335 14.52 -3.69 9.75
N LEU A 336 13.90 -3.66 10.92
CA LEU A 336 13.28 -2.47 11.49
C LEU A 336 14.25 -1.86 12.51
N GLY A 337 14.63 -0.59 12.32
CA GLY A 337 15.63 0.10 13.11
C GLY A 337 15.18 1.51 13.52
N GLY A 338 16.00 2.15 14.37
CA GLY A 338 15.79 3.50 14.85
C GLY A 338 16.07 3.62 16.35
N PRO A 339 16.05 4.85 16.90
CA PRO A 339 16.11 5.10 18.32
C PRO A 339 14.97 4.42 19.08
N GLN A 340 15.09 4.29 20.40
CA GLN A 340 14.07 3.62 21.22
C GLN A 340 12.67 4.25 21.10
N GLN A 341 12.61 5.56 20.88
CA GLN A 341 11.36 6.30 20.66
C GLN A 341 10.81 6.17 19.25
N ALA A 342 11.54 5.60 18.30
CA ALA A 342 11.03 5.40 16.94
C ALA A 342 9.86 4.41 16.93
N LEU A 343 8.88 4.66 16.05
CA LEU A 343 7.73 3.78 15.88
C LEU A 343 8.13 2.36 15.46
N THR A 344 9.14 2.26 14.59
CA THR A 344 9.73 0.99 14.14
C THR A 344 10.33 0.16 15.28
N SER A 345 10.82 0.82 16.34
CA SER A 345 11.37 0.15 17.52
C SER A 345 10.28 -0.43 18.44
N ALA A 346 9.04 0.04 18.33
CA ALA A 346 7.89 -0.49 19.07
C ALA A 346 7.25 -1.71 18.38
N LEU A 347 7.64 -2.03 17.14
CA LEU A 347 7.13 -3.19 16.42
C LEU A 347 7.73 -4.49 16.96
N PRO A 348 6.93 -5.59 16.99
CA PRO A 348 7.30 -6.82 17.70
C PRO A 348 8.47 -7.57 17.05
N SER A 349 8.58 -7.51 15.73
CA SER A 349 9.64 -8.19 14.99
C SER A 349 10.60 -7.16 14.42
N ARG A 350 11.87 -7.21 14.83
CA ARG A 350 12.91 -6.33 14.31
C ARG A 350 13.62 -6.88 13.07
N HIS A 351 13.52 -8.18 12.87
CA HIS A 351 14.14 -8.87 11.74
C HIS A 351 13.13 -9.84 11.13
N THR A 352 13.05 -9.86 9.82
CA THR A 352 12.21 -10.79 9.08
C THR A 352 12.99 -11.33 7.91
N TRP A 353 12.99 -12.66 7.76
CA TRP A 353 13.50 -13.35 6.60
C TRP A 353 12.34 -13.80 5.74
N LEU A 354 12.51 -13.71 4.43
CA LEU A 354 11.59 -14.23 3.44
C LEU A 354 12.37 -15.15 2.50
N PHE A 355 11.85 -16.33 2.28
CA PHE A 355 12.20 -17.17 1.13
C PHE A 355 10.91 -17.43 0.33
N ALA A 356 10.94 -17.16 -0.95
CA ALA A 356 9.81 -17.40 -1.84
C ALA A 356 10.28 -18.09 -3.12
N ALA A 357 9.51 -19.07 -3.59
CA ALA A 357 9.68 -19.72 -4.88
C ALA A 357 8.37 -19.58 -5.66
N VAL A 358 8.45 -19.10 -6.88
CA VAL A 358 7.32 -18.96 -7.80
C VAL A 358 7.60 -19.81 -9.02
N TRP A 359 6.63 -20.60 -9.43
CA TRP A 359 6.68 -21.38 -10.65
C TRP A 359 5.53 -20.97 -11.57
N ALA A 360 5.84 -20.69 -12.83
CA ALA A 360 4.88 -20.35 -13.87
C ALA A 360 4.80 -21.48 -14.89
N PHE A 361 3.59 -21.84 -15.33
CA PHE A 361 3.32 -22.92 -16.26
C PHE A 361 2.41 -22.48 -17.41
#